data_18863cbe6241d752fdcded3e671acf2d
#
_entry.id   18863cbe6241d752fdcded3e671acf2d
#
_cell.length_a   1.000
_cell.length_b   1.000
_cell.length_c   1.000
_cell.angle_alpha   90.00
_cell.angle_beta   90.00
_cell.angle_gamma   90.00
#
_symmetry.space_group_name_H-M   'P 1'
#
loop_
_entity.id
_entity.type
_entity.pdbx_description
1 polymer ?
#
loop_
_entity_poly.entity_id
_entity_poly.type
_entity_poly.pdbx_seq_one_letter_code
_entity_poly.pdbx_strand_id
1 'polypeptide(L)'
;PIKVDNKKIKCTVYQKEDKVMITIASWSKKDEFLRLNIDWDKLGFDKSKSTLISPMISGLQSRVELKVDQEIRVEKDRGIVLILSKK
;
A
#
# COMPACT_ATOMS: atom_id res chain seq x y z
N PRO A 1 1.13 -10.91 -6.11
CA PRO A 1 2.07 -9.99 -6.76
C PRO A 1 2.53 -8.82 -5.88
N ILE A 2 1.82 -8.55 -4.79
CA ILE A 2 2.25 -7.54 -3.82
C ILE A 2 2.36 -8.18 -2.45
N LYS A 3 3.52 -8.01 -1.81
CA LYS A 3 3.79 -8.53 -0.47
C LYS A 3 4.37 -7.43 0.40
N VAL A 4 4.26 -7.58 1.71
CA VAL A 4 4.89 -6.69 2.67
C VAL A 4 6.01 -7.42 3.39
N ASP A 5 7.00 -6.66 3.83
CA ASP A 5 8.19 -7.20 4.49
C ASP A 5 8.07 -7.28 6.02
N ASN A 6 6.87 -7.17 6.55
CA ASN A 6 6.62 -7.16 7.99
C ASN A 6 5.55 -8.21 8.35
N LYS A 7 5.92 -9.16 9.19
CA LYS A 7 5.03 -10.28 9.58
C LYS A 7 3.87 -9.84 10.47
N LYS A 8 3.94 -8.69 11.09
CA LYS A 8 2.88 -8.16 11.96
C LYS A 8 1.83 -7.38 11.19
N ILE A 9 1.97 -7.34 9.89
CA ILE A 9 1.09 -6.58 9.01
C ILE A 9 0.47 -7.52 7.99
N LYS A 10 -0.85 -7.41 7.83
CA LYS A 10 -1.58 -8.14 6.80
C LYS A 10 -1.87 -7.22 5.63
N CYS A 11 -1.62 -7.71 4.43
CA CYS A 11 -1.88 -7.00 3.19
C CYS A 11 -2.91 -7.74 2.36
N THR A 12 -3.96 -7.05 1.95
CA THR A 12 -4.97 -7.58 1.04
C THR A 12 -4.97 -6.74 -0.24
N VAL A 13 -5.03 -7.40 -1.39
CA VAL A 13 -4.88 -6.76 -2.69
C VAL A 13 -6.09 -7.05 -3.56
N TYR A 14 -6.67 -5.99 -4.13
CA TYR A 14 -7.75 -6.09 -5.12
C TYR A 14 -7.27 -5.41 -6.40
N GLN A 15 -7.16 -6.17 -7.47
CA GLN A 15 -6.69 -5.65 -8.76
C GLN A 15 -7.85 -5.43 -9.72
N LYS A 16 -7.85 -4.25 -10.35
CA LYS A 16 -8.68 -3.91 -11.51
C LYS A 16 -7.75 -3.57 -12.67
N GLU A 17 -8.31 -3.28 -13.86
CA GLU A 17 -7.52 -3.11 -15.09
C GLU A 17 -6.30 -2.18 -14.95
N ASP A 18 -6.49 -0.99 -14.39
CA ASP A 18 -5.44 0.02 -14.28
C ASP A 18 -5.21 0.52 -12.86
N LYS A 19 -5.81 -0.14 -11.88
CA LYS A 19 -5.67 0.22 -10.46
C LYS A 19 -5.57 -1.01 -9.59
N VAL A 20 -4.83 -0.88 -8.50
CA VAL A 20 -4.74 -1.90 -7.46
C VAL A 20 -5.05 -1.24 -6.13
N MET A 21 -6.05 -1.73 -5.41
CA MET A 21 -6.33 -1.31 -4.06
C MET A 21 -5.59 -2.22 -3.09
N ILE A 22 -4.81 -1.63 -2.21
CA ILE A 22 -4.01 -2.34 -1.23
C ILE A 22 -4.51 -1.96 0.16
N THR A 23 -5.03 -2.93 0.89
CA THR A 23 -5.50 -2.72 2.26
C THR A 23 -4.47 -3.32 3.20
N ILE A 24 -3.99 -2.52 4.14
CA ILE A 24 -2.97 -2.91 5.11
C ILE A 24 -3.55 -2.79 6.51
N ALA A 25 -3.42 -3.86 7.30
CA ALA A 25 -3.86 -3.88 8.68
C ALA A 25 -2.70 -4.31 9.58
N SER A 26 -2.52 -3.60 10.69
CA SER A 26 -1.49 -3.91 11.68
C SER A 26 -2.12 -4.51 12.92
N TRP A 27 -1.53 -5.60 13.44
CA TRP A 27 -1.89 -6.20 14.71
C TRP A 27 -0.89 -5.90 15.81
N SER A 28 0.11 -5.08 15.50
CA SER A 28 1.13 -4.70 16.45
C SER A 28 0.60 -3.73 17.47
N LYS A 29 1.13 -3.81 18.69
CA LYS A 29 0.84 -2.85 19.77
C LYS A 29 1.68 -1.57 19.66
N LYS A 30 2.48 -1.45 18.62
CA LYS A 30 3.33 -0.29 18.36
C LYS A 30 3.26 0.06 16.88
N ASP A 31 3.70 1.26 16.52
CA ASP A 31 3.80 1.65 15.13
C ASP A 31 4.76 0.72 14.39
N GLU A 32 4.39 0.32 13.18
CA GLU A 32 5.19 -0.55 12.34
C GLU A 32 5.56 0.14 11.04
N PHE A 33 6.67 -0.26 10.46
CA PHE A 33 7.13 0.24 9.17
C PHE A 33 7.19 -0.92 8.19
N LEU A 34 6.84 -0.66 6.94
CA LEU A 34 6.87 -1.66 5.89
C LEU A 34 7.30 -1.06 4.57
N ARG A 35 7.75 -1.93 3.66
CA ARG A 35 7.92 -1.61 2.26
C ARG A 35 7.14 -2.61 1.44
N LEU A 36 6.52 -2.14 0.37
CA LEU A 36 5.82 -3.01 -0.56
C LEU A 36 6.82 -3.70 -1.47
N ASN A 37 6.70 -5.01 -1.60
CA ASN A 37 7.44 -5.78 -2.57
C ASN A 37 6.47 -6.11 -3.71
N ILE A 38 6.62 -5.40 -4.82
CA ILE A 38 5.68 -5.45 -5.94
C ILE A 38 6.29 -6.24 -7.07
N ASP A 39 5.59 -7.29 -7.50
CA ASP A 39 5.94 -8.02 -8.72
C ASP A 39 5.30 -7.31 -9.91
N TRP A 40 6.02 -6.37 -10.49
CA TRP A 40 5.53 -5.50 -11.56
C TRP A 40 5.10 -6.30 -12.80
N ASP A 41 5.82 -7.37 -13.13
CA ASP A 41 5.50 -8.19 -14.30
C ASP A 41 4.16 -8.89 -14.11
N LYS A 42 3.90 -9.46 -12.95
CA LYS A 42 2.64 -10.14 -12.66
C LYS A 42 1.46 -9.19 -12.62
N LEU A 43 1.68 -7.96 -12.16
CA LEU A 43 0.64 -6.94 -12.17
C LEU A 43 0.35 -6.40 -13.57
N GLY A 44 1.34 -6.45 -14.46
CA GLY A 44 1.25 -5.82 -15.76
C GLY A 44 1.38 -4.30 -15.69
N PHE A 45 2.02 -3.80 -14.63
CA PHE A 45 2.26 -2.37 -14.43
C PHE A 45 3.73 -2.05 -14.66
N ASP A 46 4.00 -0.83 -15.10
CA ASP A 46 5.36 -0.30 -15.23
C ASP A 46 5.67 0.58 -14.02
N LYS A 47 6.72 0.25 -13.28
CA LYS A 47 7.11 0.99 -12.09
C LYS A 47 7.31 2.48 -12.38
N SER A 48 7.92 2.82 -13.51
CA SER A 48 8.18 4.22 -13.89
C SER A 48 6.92 4.97 -14.30
N LYS A 49 5.84 4.25 -14.59
CA LYS A 49 4.56 4.80 -15.06
C LYS A 49 3.42 4.54 -14.08
N SER A 50 3.74 4.34 -12.81
CA SER A 50 2.75 4.06 -11.78
C SER A 50 2.81 5.07 -10.66
N THR A 51 1.68 5.34 -10.03
CA THR A 51 1.55 6.27 -8.91
C THR A 51 0.94 5.55 -7.73
N LEU A 52 1.54 5.71 -6.55
CA LEU A 52 1.02 5.17 -5.31
C LEU A 52 0.43 6.30 -4.48
N ILE A 53 -0.83 6.17 -4.09
CA ILE A 53 -1.55 7.21 -3.35
C ILE A 53 -2.18 6.59 -2.12
N SER A 54 -2.04 7.29 -0.98
CA SER A 54 -2.87 7.07 0.19
C SER A 54 -4.07 8.00 0.05
N PRO A 55 -5.27 7.51 -0.33
CA PRO A 55 -6.40 8.39 -0.56
C PRO A 55 -6.94 8.97 0.74
N MET A 56 -7.63 10.10 0.65
CA MET A 56 -8.32 10.64 1.81
C MET A 56 -9.52 9.76 2.15
N ILE A 57 -9.57 9.32 3.40
CA ILE A 57 -10.72 8.60 3.95
C ILE A 57 -11.13 9.31 5.23
N SER A 58 -12.36 9.78 5.28
CA SER A 58 -12.87 10.54 6.43
C SER A 58 -12.69 9.75 7.71
N GLY A 59 -12.07 10.36 8.73
CA GLY A 59 -11.83 9.74 10.01
C GLY A 59 -10.70 8.72 10.06
N LEU A 60 -10.05 8.41 8.92
CA LEU A 60 -9.00 7.41 8.87
C LEU A 60 -7.66 7.98 8.39
N GLN A 61 -7.64 8.64 7.25
CA GLN A 61 -6.37 9.09 6.66
C GLN A 61 -6.55 10.28 5.74
N SER A 62 -5.49 11.08 5.60
CA SER A 62 -5.40 12.17 4.64
C SER A 62 -4.84 11.67 3.32
N ARG A 63 -5.13 12.39 2.21
CA ARG A 63 -4.57 12.05 0.91
C ARG A 63 -3.08 12.40 0.87
N VAL A 64 -2.26 11.42 0.55
CA VAL A 64 -0.81 11.59 0.41
C VAL A 64 -0.32 10.81 -0.80
N GLU A 65 0.51 11.42 -1.63
CA GLU A 65 1.19 10.73 -2.73
C GLU A 65 2.50 10.14 -2.20
N LEU A 66 2.73 8.86 -2.49
CA LEU A 66 3.89 8.11 -2.00
C LEU A 66 4.74 7.62 -3.17
N LYS A 67 6.01 7.40 -2.91
CA LYS A 67 6.88 6.68 -3.85
C LYS A 67 6.61 5.19 -3.70
N VAL A 68 6.68 4.45 -4.82
CA VAL A 68 6.33 3.02 -4.84
C VAL A 68 7.28 2.14 -4.03
N ASP A 69 8.46 2.62 -3.75
CA ASP A 69 9.48 1.91 -2.98
C ASP A 69 9.80 2.55 -1.62
N GLN A 70 9.00 3.54 -1.20
CA GLN A 70 9.27 4.22 0.06
C GLN A 70 8.78 3.39 1.25
N GLU A 71 9.43 3.58 2.40
CA GLU A 71 8.98 3.01 3.67
C GLU A 71 7.67 3.65 4.10
N ILE A 72 6.73 2.82 4.52
CA ILE A 72 5.39 3.25 4.92
C ILE A 72 5.20 2.98 6.41
N ARG A 73 4.74 3.99 7.14
CA ARG A 73 4.43 3.88 8.55
C ARG A 73 2.96 3.49 8.71
N VAL A 74 2.70 2.46 9.52
CA VAL A 74 1.35 2.08 9.93
C VAL A 74 1.26 2.25 11.44
N GLU A 75 0.35 3.11 11.89
CA GLU A 75 0.15 3.34 13.31
C GLU A 75 -0.40 2.09 14.00
N LYS A 76 -0.09 1.95 15.28
CA LYS A 76 -0.55 0.80 16.07
C LYS A 76 -2.08 0.68 16.01
N ASP A 77 -2.57 -0.55 15.94
CA ASP A 77 -4.00 -0.89 15.92
C ASP A 77 -4.79 -0.18 14.81
N ARG A 78 -4.10 0.24 13.73
CA ARG A 78 -4.75 0.89 12.60
C ARG A 78 -4.44 0.19 11.29
N GLY A 79 -5.22 0.52 10.29
CA GLY A 79 -4.96 0.13 8.93
C GLY A 79 -4.74 1.34 8.05
N ILE A 80 -4.29 1.08 6.85
CA ILE A 80 -4.17 2.10 5.80
C ILE A 80 -4.61 1.51 4.47
N VAL A 81 -5.24 2.32 3.64
CA VAL A 81 -5.62 1.93 2.28
C VAL A 81 -4.72 2.68 1.30
N LEU A 82 -4.19 1.96 0.34
CA LEU A 82 -3.34 2.52 -0.70
C LEU A 82 -3.92 2.19 -2.06
N ILE A 83 -3.72 3.08 -3.02
CA ILE A 83 -4.12 2.85 -4.41
C ILE A 83 -2.90 3.01 -5.30
N LEU A 84 -2.58 1.94 -6.01
CA LEU A 84 -1.55 1.95 -7.05
C LEU A 84 -2.26 2.09 -8.39
N SER A 85 -1.91 3.13 -9.15
CA SER A 85 -2.55 3.44 -10.41
C SER A 85 -1.53 3.56 -11.52
N LYS A 86 -1.92 3.22 -12.74
CA LYS A 86 -1.16 3.57 -13.94
C LYS A 86 -1.31 5.07 -14.18
N LYS A 87 -0.22 5.69 -14.54
CA LYS A 87 -0.27 7.10 -14.98
C LYS A 87 -0.93 7.23 -16.34
#